data_7d720dbd16d3c08999dc7a07a6b8cbfe
#
_entry.id   7d720dbd16d3c08999dc7a07a6b8cbfe
#
_cell.length_a   1.000
_cell.length_b   1.000
_cell.length_c   1.000
_cell.angle_alpha   90.00
_cell.angle_beta   90.00
_cell.angle_gamma   90.00
#
_symmetry.space_group_name_H-M   'P 1'
#
loop_
_entity.id
_entity.type
_entity.pdbx_description
1 polymer ?
#
loop_
_entity_poly.entity_id
_entity_poly.type
_entity_poly.pdbx_seq_one_letter_code
_entity_poly.pdbx_strand_id
1 'polypeptide(L)'
;MKNNCRLYSVIFILFLLPLHIFAQIDNEVKDQNIETSELDSVSASTIFEDSTALPWPLNKQEQLQTLLNNKMFKTSQVGMMVYDITADSTIFQFNEKQLLRPASTMKLITSITALDKLGGGYQFKTSLWKTGNIEDRVLKGNVYCVGGFDPMFNNDDMHAFVNGLKELEIDTIAGYIFADTSMKDGDKWGEGWCWDDDNPTLTPLLISGKDRFMERLMHLLQEAGITVTMGWTSGTKPYEAVQIESRFHTIDQVLMRMMKDSNNLYAEAMFYQLASSAGRRPSSAKDARTVIKQLITKLRKDPNKYKIADGSGLSLYNYVSAELEVEFLKYAYNNKNIFRHLDPSLPSAGVDGTLKKRMQGQYTRSNVHAKTGTLTGISSLAGYCTASNGHFLCFAIINQGLIHNSNGRAFQNKVCEILCAP
;
A
#
# COMPACT_ATOMS: atom_id res chain seq x y z
N MET A 1 -68.33 -22.28 -14.16
CA MET A 1 -68.17 -20.87 -14.33
C MET A 1 -66.77 -20.61 -14.94
N LYS A 2 -66.79 -20.04 -16.15
CA LYS A 2 -65.60 -19.80 -17.00
C LYS A 2 -64.80 -18.66 -16.44
N ASN A 3 -63.47 -18.77 -16.43
CA ASN A 3 -62.58 -17.60 -16.48
C ASN A 3 -61.34 -17.90 -17.35
N ASN A 4 -61.24 -17.12 -18.38
CA ASN A 4 -60.21 -17.09 -19.39
C ASN A 4 -58.91 -16.53 -18.83
N CYS A 5 -57.79 -17.24 -19.06
CA CYS A 5 -56.44 -16.69 -18.90
C CYS A 5 -55.84 -16.45 -20.30
N ARG A 6 -55.62 -15.18 -20.65
CA ARG A 6 -54.96 -14.77 -21.89
C ARG A 6 -53.44 -14.94 -21.74
N LEU A 7 -52.84 -15.72 -22.64
CA LEU A 7 -51.41 -15.80 -22.88
C LEU A 7 -50.93 -14.50 -23.58
N TYR A 8 -49.93 -13.83 -23.01
CA TYR A 8 -49.14 -12.84 -23.72
C TYR A 8 -47.80 -13.50 -24.08
N SER A 9 -47.58 -13.70 -25.37
CA SER A 9 -46.27 -14.09 -25.96
C SER A 9 -45.38 -12.86 -25.96
N VAL A 10 -44.24 -12.98 -25.25
CA VAL A 10 -43.12 -12.02 -25.35
C VAL A 10 -42.08 -12.58 -26.31
N ILE A 11 -41.93 -11.92 -27.43
CA ILE A 11 -40.94 -12.20 -28.45
C ILE A 11 -39.56 -11.73 -27.90
N PHE A 12 -38.62 -12.65 -27.67
CA PHE A 12 -37.23 -12.35 -27.40
C PHE A 12 -36.50 -12.13 -28.73
N ILE A 13 -36.13 -10.92 -29.04
CA ILE A 13 -35.20 -10.61 -30.12
C ILE A 13 -33.77 -10.75 -29.56
N LEU A 14 -33.07 -11.79 -30.00
CA LEU A 14 -31.65 -11.99 -29.75
C LEU A 14 -30.86 -10.97 -30.61
N PHE A 15 -30.26 -9.98 -30.00
CA PHE A 15 -29.18 -9.22 -30.61
C PHE A 15 -27.85 -9.89 -30.32
N LEU A 16 -27.30 -10.51 -31.36
CA LEU A 16 -25.89 -10.93 -31.42
C LEU A 16 -25.01 -9.67 -31.55
N LEU A 17 -24.31 -9.31 -30.50
CA LEU A 17 -23.19 -8.36 -30.55
C LEU A 17 -21.86 -9.11 -30.44
N PRO A 18 -20.84 -8.75 -31.20
CA PRO A 18 -19.57 -9.47 -31.25
C PRO A 18 -18.75 -9.24 -29.98
N LEU A 19 -18.08 -10.31 -29.51
CA LEU A 19 -17.06 -10.24 -28.47
C LEU A 19 -15.96 -9.26 -28.88
N HIS A 20 -15.90 -8.11 -28.22
CA HIS A 20 -14.71 -7.30 -28.21
C HIS A 20 -13.88 -7.67 -26.97
N ILE A 21 -12.67 -8.11 -27.26
CA ILE A 21 -11.56 -8.30 -26.35
C ILE A 21 -11.31 -6.96 -25.65
N PHE A 22 -11.67 -6.86 -24.37
CA PHE A 22 -11.22 -5.75 -23.53
C PHE A 22 -9.81 -6.05 -23.06
N ALA A 23 -8.84 -5.45 -23.76
CA ALA A 23 -7.51 -5.25 -23.25
C ALA A 23 -7.62 -4.35 -22.01
N GLN A 24 -6.89 -4.70 -20.95
CA GLN A 24 -6.62 -3.84 -19.80
C GLN A 24 -6.10 -2.49 -20.31
N ILE A 25 -6.88 -1.45 -20.15
CA ILE A 25 -6.43 -0.06 -20.30
C ILE A 25 -6.27 0.46 -18.89
N ASP A 26 -5.03 0.70 -18.51
CA ASP A 26 -4.64 1.46 -17.34
C ASP A 26 -5.41 2.78 -17.32
N ASN A 27 -6.16 3.03 -16.24
CA ASN A 27 -6.87 4.28 -15.98
C ASN A 27 -5.92 5.46 -15.67
N GLU A 28 -4.76 5.51 -16.30
CA GLU A 28 -3.80 6.64 -16.20
C GLU A 28 -3.87 7.63 -17.36
N VAL A 29 -4.72 7.44 -18.33
CA VAL A 29 -4.67 8.29 -19.53
C VAL A 29 -6.03 8.81 -19.88
N LYS A 30 -6.40 9.94 -19.29
CA LYS A 30 -7.21 10.99 -19.92
C LYS A 30 -7.28 12.28 -19.09
N ASP A 31 -6.17 12.71 -18.49
CA ASP A 31 -5.99 14.11 -18.03
C ASP A 31 -4.89 14.82 -18.85
N GLN A 32 -4.77 14.47 -20.12
CA GLN A 32 -3.95 15.26 -21.07
C GLN A 32 -4.86 16.18 -21.84
N ASN A 33 -4.59 17.49 -21.69
CA ASN A 33 -5.16 18.63 -22.37
C ASN A 33 -6.42 19.26 -21.74
N ILE A 34 -6.28 19.83 -20.54
CA ILE A 34 -6.97 21.06 -20.17
C ILE A 34 -5.90 22.00 -19.58
N GLU A 35 -5.74 23.09 -20.26
CA GLU A 35 -4.88 24.24 -20.08
C GLU A 35 -4.20 24.43 -18.71
N THR A 36 -2.89 24.34 -18.73
CA THR A 36 -1.93 24.84 -17.72
C THR A 36 -1.94 26.38 -17.60
N SER A 37 -3.02 27.07 -17.97
CA SER A 37 -3.00 28.50 -18.25
C SER A 37 -3.28 29.44 -17.07
N GLU A 38 -3.50 28.95 -15.84
CA GLU A 38 -3.70 29.86 -14.69
C GLU A 38 -2.68 29.78 -13.54
N LEU A 39 -1.77 28.81 -13.56
CA LEU A 39 -0.66 28.75 -12.59
C LEU A 39 0.55 29.60 -13.02
N ASP A 40 0.62 29.98 -14.30
CA ASP A 40 1.75 30.73 -14.87
C ASP A 40 1.65 32.25 -14.70
N SER A 41 0.58 32.79 -14.10
CA SER A 41 0.41 34.25 -14.01
C SER A 41 0.95 34.92 -12.74
N VAL A 42 1.52 34.17 -11.80
CA VAL A 42 2.49 34.73 -10.86
C VAL A 42 3.86 34.43 -11.44
N SER A 43 4.42 35.37 -12.15
CA SER A 43 5.72 35.22 -12.81
C SER A 43 6.73 34.67 -11.81
N ALA A 44 7.30 33.49 -12.10
CA ALA A 44 8.36 32.87 -11.28
C ALA A 44 9.51 33.83 -10.99
N SER A 45 9.72 34.84 -11.85
CA SER A 45 10.71 35.86 -11.69
C SER A 45 10.47 36.83 -10.52
N THR A 46 9.20 37.12 -10.17
CA THR A 46 8.92 38.09 -9.09
C THR A 46 9.00 37.49 -7.70
N ILE A 47 8.87 36.15 -7.59
CA ILE A 47 8.96 35.47 -6.29
C ILE A 47 10.42 35.22 -5.88
N PHE A 48 11.34 35.10 -6.84
CA PHE A 48 12.74 34.77 -6.56
C PHE A 48 13.66 35.96 -6.27
N GLU A 49 13.34 37.18 -6.75
CA GLU A 49 14.27 38.30 -6.62
C GLU A 49 14.29 38.97 -5.24
N ASP A 50 13.19 38.93 -4.47
CA ASP A 50 13.12 39.62 -3.17
C ASP A 50 13.43 38.70 -1.96
N SER A 51 13.20 37.42 -2.08
CA SER A 51 13.42 36.44 -0.99
C SER A 51 14.85 35.89 -0.90
N THR A 52 15.70 36.12 -1.91
CA THR A 52 17.14 35.77 -1.91
C THR A 52 17.94 36.60 -0.91
N ALA A 53 17.39 37.71 -0.44
CA ALA A 53 18.04 38.58 0.56
C ALA A 53 17.95 38.01 1.99
N LEU A 54 17.02 37.08 2.27
CA LEU A 54 16.87 36.49 3.61
C LEU A 54 17.78 35.29 3.82
N PRO A 55 18.39 35.13 5.00
CA PRO A 55 19.20 33.95 5.31
C PRO A 55 18.32 32.73 5.50
N TRP A 56 18.91 31.53 5.35
CA TRP A 56 18.28 30.26 5.74
C TRP A 56 17.96 30.24 7.24
N PRO A 57 16.77 29.73 7.64
CA PRO A 57 15.67 29.19 6.83
C PRO A 57 14.59 30.23 6.48
N LEU A 58 14.78 31.53 6.80
CA LEU A 58 13.78 32.58 6.63
C LEU A 58 13.37 32.77 5.16
N ASN A 59 14.32 32.66 4.24
CA ASN A 59 14.06 32.73 2.80
C ASN A 59 13.04 31.62 2.37
N LYS A 60 13.17 30.40 2.91
CA LYS A 60 12.26 29.30 2.60
C LYS A 60 10.89 29.48 3.24
N GLN A 61 10.85 29.99 4.46
CA GLN A 61 9.61 30.31 5.16
C GLN A 61 8.77 31.33 4.37
N GLU A 62 9.39 32.38 3.89
CA GLU A 62 8.71 33.42 3.10
C GLU A 62 8.19 32.89 1.76
N GLN A 63 9.01 32.13 1.02
CA GLN A 63 8.61 31.51 -0.23
C GLN A 63 7.45 30.54 -0.05
N LEU A 64 7.48 29.69 0.98
CA LEU A 64 6.41 28.75 1.30
C LEU A 64 5.13 29.49 1.73
N GLN A 65 5.27 30.57 2.53
CA GLN A 65 4.12 31.39 2.93
C GLN A 65 3.48 32.07 1.72
N THR A 66 4.28 32.58 0.79
CA THR A 66 3.79 33.20 -0.44
C THR A 66 3.04 32.19 -1.32
N LEU A 67 3.53 30.93 -1.38
CA LEU A 67 2.88 29.87 -2.13
C LEU A 67 1.48 29.54 -1.62
N LEU A 68 1.20 29.78 -0.33
CA LEU A 68 -0.14 29.57 0.27
C LEU A 68 -1.17 30.64 -0.17
N ASN A 69 -0.76 31.73 -0.81
CA ASN A 69 -1.69 32.71 -1.41
C ASN A 69 -2.35 32.20 -2.70
N ASN A 70 -2.08 30.95 -3.11
CA ASN A 70 -2.65 30.35 -4.30
C ASN A 70 -4.19 30.32 -4.21
N LYS A 71 -4.86 30.67 -5.30
CA LYS A 71 -6.33 30.72 -5.40
C LYS A 71 -7.01 29.39 -5.06
N MET A 72 -6.34 28.23 -5.28
CA MET A 72 -6.88 26.92 -4.95
C MET A 72 -7.28 26.80 -3.48
N PHE A 73 -6.59 27.48 -2.57
CA PHE A 73 -6.89 27.43 -1.13
C PHE A 73 -8.11 28.23 -0.69
N LYS A 74 -8.81 28.93 -1.63
CA LYS A 74 -10.13 29.50 -1.35
C LYS A 74 -11.22 28.41 -1.22
N THR A 75 -11.00 27.24 -1.82
CA THR A 75 -11.98 26.13 -1.87
C THR A 75 -11.42 24.79 -1.44
N SER A 76 -10.11 24.67 -1.26
CA SER A 76 -9.44 23.43 -0.82
C SER A 76 -8.64 23.67 0.47
N GLN A 77 -8.26 22.59 1.10
CA GLN A 77 -7.50 22.57 2.36
C GLN A 77 -6.10 22.00 2.12
N VAL A 78 -5.13 22.48 2.92
CA VAL A 78 -3.80 21.87 3.02
C VAL A 78 -3.35 21.83 4.47
N GLY A 79 -2.78 20.69 4.86
CA GLY A 79 -1.95 20.53 6.04
C GLY A 79 -0.53 20.29 5.58
N MET A 80 0.43 21.05 6.10
CA MET A 80 1.83 20.95 5.70
C MET A 80 2.78 21.14 6.89
N MET A 81 3.84 20.34 6.93
CA MET A 81 4.93 20.51 7.85
C MET A 81 6.25 20.18 7.14
N VAL A 82 7.27 21.02 7.37
CA VAL A 82 8.65 20.82 6.94
C VAL A 82 9.56 20.90 8.15
N TYR A 83 10.39 19.90 8.32
CA TYR A 83 11.30 19.77 9.43
C TYR A 83 12.73 19.56 8.95
N ASP A 84 13.63 20.33 9.50
CA ASP A 84 15.08 20.22 9.28
C ASP A 84 15.65 19.19 10.27
N ILE A 85 15.97 18.02 9.75
CA ILE A 85 16.55 16.93 10.55
C ILE A 85 17.98 17.27 10.97
N THR A 86 18.73 17.99 10.13
CA THR A 86 20.10 18.38 10.42
C THR A 86 20.18 19.39 11.56
N ALA A 87 19.27 20.39 11.57
CA ALA A 87 19.21 21.42 12.60
C ALA A 87 18.29 21.07 13.77
N ASP A 88 17.58 19.92 13.70
CA ASP A 88 16.57 19.49 14.68
C ASP A 88 15.51 20.56 14.96
N SER A 89 14.98 21.18 13.91
CA SER A 89 14.06 22.32 14.01
C SER A 89 12.97 22.32 12.95
N THR A 90 11.80 22.87 13.28
CA THR A 90 10.72 23.08 12.31
C THR A 90 11.05 24.27 11.42
N ILE A 91 11.11 24.07 10.11
CA ILE A 91 11.26 25.16 9.13
C ILE A 91 9.91 25.81 8.87
N PHE A 92 8.89 25.02 8.59
CA PHE A 92 7.58 25.54 8.18
C PHE A 92 6.46 24.63 8.65
N GLN A 93 5.35 25.25 9.05
CA GLN A 93 4.13 24.55 9.43
C GLN A 93 2.90 25.38 9.06
N PHE A 94 1.89 24.71 8.53
CA PHE A 94 0.61 25.32 8.20
C PHE A 94 -0.49 24.26 8.32
N ASN A 95 -1.46 24.50 9.21
CA ASN A 95 -2.51 23.51 9.51
C ASN A 95 -1.96 22.10 9.79
N GLU A 96 -0.75 22.00 10.31
CA GLU A 96 0.01 20.76 10.46
C GLU A 96 -0.69 19.71 11.33
N LYS A 97 -1.58 20.17 12.24
CA LYS A 97 -2.38 19.30 13.13
C LYS A 97 -3.77 19.01 12.61
N GLN A 98 -4.16 19.64 11.47
CA GLN A 98 -5.48 19.39 10.88
C GLN A 98 -5.57 17.95 10.44
N LEU A 99 -6.68 17.28 10.80
CA LEU A 99 -6.97 15.92 10.40
C LEU A 99 -7.46 15.92 8.94
N LEU A 100 -6.69 15.31 8.09
CA LEU A 100 -6.95 15.17 6.67
C LEU A 100 -6.82 13.70 6.25
N ARG A 101 -7.38 13.35 5.10
CA ARG A 101 -7.24 12.02 4.53
C ARG A 101 -5.89 11.89 3.85
N PRO A 102 -5.02 10.96 4.31
CA PRO A 102 -3.65 10.84 3.81
C PRO A 102 -3.59 10.23 2.40
N ALA A 103 -4.63 9.50 1.97
CA ALA A 103 -4.52 8.59 0.85
C ALA A 103 -3.29 7.66 1.05
N SER A 104 -2.55 7.33 -0.02
CA SER A 104 -1.45 6.35 0.07
C SER A 104 -0.20 6.83 0.84
N THR A 105 -0.14 8.06 1.38
CA THR A 105 0.92 8.39 2.36
C THR A 105 0.71 7.66 3.69
N MET A 106 -0.49 7.12 3.96
CA MET A 106 -0.75 6.17 5.03
C MET A 106 0.24 5.00 5.04
N LYS A 107 0.72 4.58 3.86
CA LYS A 107 1.73 3.51 3.72
C LYS A 107 3.05 3.81 4.42
N LEU A 108 3.39 5.08 4.66
CA LEU A 108 4.54 5.46 5.50
C LEU A 108 4.33 5.02 6.95
N ILE A 109 3.15 5.31 7.51
CA ILE A 109 2.81 4.91 8.88
C ILE A 109 2.84 3.39 9.01
N THR A 110 2.24 2.68 8.06
CA THR A 110 2.20 1.20 8.04
C THR A 110 3.60 0.61 7.93
N SER A 111 4.42 1.08 6.97
CA SER A 111 5.77 0.54 6.73
C SER A 111 6.73 0.81 7.89
N ILE A 112 6.72 2.03 8.43
CA ILE A 112 7.58 2.41 9.57
C ILE A 112 7.20 1.59 10.80
N THR A 113 5.88 1.40 11.05
CA THR A 113 5.42 0.54 12.13
C THR A 113 5.84 -0.92 11.94
N ALA A 114 5.76 -1.43 10.69
CA ALA A 114 6.15 -2.79 10.39
C ALA A 114 7.66 -3.00 10.59
N LEU A 115 8.48 -2.08 10.13
CA LEU A 115 9.93 -2.13 10.34
C LEU A 115 10.32 -2.01 11.82
N ASP A 116 9.61 -1.19 12.61
CA ASP A 116 9.81 -1.09 14.07
C ASP A 116 9.41 -2.38 14.79
N LYS A 117 8.28 -2.97 14.43
CA LYS A 117 7.70 -4.11 15.15
C LYS A 117 8.26 -5.46 14.72
N LEU A 118 8.45 -5.67 13.41
CA LEU A 118 8.81 -6.94 12.81
C LEU A 118 10.32 -7.01 12.49
N GLY A 119 10.94 -5.85 12.25
CA GLY A 119 12.33 -5.73 11.85
C GLY A 119 12.57 -5.96 10.35
N GLY A 120 13.72 -5.48 9.84
CA GLY A 120 14.08 -5.57 8.43
C GLY A 120 14.39 -6.98 7.90
N GLY A 121 14.55 -7.97 8.78
CA GLY A 121 14.72 -9.38 8.40
C GLY A 121 13.40 -10.16 8.27
N TYR A 122 12.26 -9.51 8.40
CA TYR A 122 10.96 -10.17 8.38
C TYR A 122 10.66 -10.82 7.01
N GLN A 123 9.98 -11.98 7.06
CA GLN A 123 9.60 -12.77 5.89
C GLN A 123 8.08 -13.01 5.88
N PHE A 124 7.45 -12.73 4.75
CA PHE A 124 6.08 -13.15 4.43
C PHE A 124 6.14 -14.59 3.96
N LYS A 125 5.60 -15.52 4.76
CA LYS A 125 5.85 -16.95 4.57
C LYS A 125 4.55 -17.72 4.36
N THR A 126 4.43 -18.39 3.21
CA THR A 126 3.39 -19.40 2.92
C THR A 126 4.01 -20.77 2.91
N SER A 127 3.38 -21.79 3.51
CA SER A 127 3.98 -23.11 3.73
C SER A 127 2.99 -24.25 3.51
N LEU A 128 3.55 -25.40 3.13
CA LEU A 128 2.84 -26.63 2.85
C LEU A 128 3.21 -27.70 3.90
N TRP A 129 2.21 -28.36 4.44
CA TRP A 129 2.36 -29.33 5.53
C TRP A 129 1.54 -30.58 5.25
N LYS A 130 1.88 -31.70 5.89
CA LYS A 130 1.12 -32.95 5.84
C LYS A 130 0.89 -33.56 7.22
N THR A 131 -0.15 -34.36 7.32
CA THR A 131 -0.35 -35.35 8.40
C THR A 131 -0.41 -36.75 7.82
N GLY A 132 -0.34 -37.77 8.67
CA GLY A 132 -0.43 -39.18 8.28
C GLY A 132 0.84 -39.72 7.63
N ASN A 133 0.78 -41.00 7.25
CA ASN A 133 1.89 -41.78 6.73
C ASN A 133 1.75 -41.99 5.21
N ILE A 134 2.87 -42.29 4.57
CA ILE A 134 2.92 -42.67 3.16
C ILE A 134 3.10 -44.18 3.10
N GLU A 135 2.19 -44.87 2.41
CA GLU A 135 2.22 -46.30 2.16
C GLU A 135 1.84 -46.54 0.69
N ASP A 136 2.62 -47.33 0.00
CA ASP A 136 2.41 -47.67 -1.42
C ASP A 136 2.11 -46.45 -2.33
N ARG A 137 2.92 -45.37 -2.17
CA ARG A 137 2.77 -44.09 -2.87
C ARG A 137 1.47 -43.32 -2.56
N VAL A 138 0.73 -43.72 -1.52
CA VAL A 138 -0.48 -43.08 -1.05
C VAL A 138 -0.22 -42.36 0.27
N LEU A 139 -0.42 -41.04 0.33
CA LEU A 139 -0.48 -40.33 1.58
C LEU A 139 -1.81 -40.59 2.27
N LYS A 140 -1.81 -41.46 3.29
CA LYS A 140 -2.96 -41.75 4.17
C LYS A 140 -3.09 -40.62 5.21
N GLY A 141 -3.49 -39.43 4.76
CA GLY A 141 -3.56 -38.22 5.57
C GLY A 141 -3.96 -37.01 4.76
N ASN A 142 -3.76 -35.86 5.34
CA ASN A 142 -4.16 -34.57 4.77
C ASN A 142 -2.96 -33.69 4.46
N VAL A 143 -3.16 -32.74 3.54
CA VAL A 143 -2.23 -31.68 3.22
C VAL A 143 -2.80 -30.33 3.68
N TYR A 144 -1.96 -29.43 4.16
CA TYR A 144 -2.37 -28.11 4.66
C TYR A 144 -1.55 -27.02 3.98
N CYS A 145 -2.24 -26.11 3.29
CA CYS A 145 -1.67 -24.88 2.75
C CYS A 145 -1.85 -23.78 3.79
N VAL A 146 -0.77 -23.41 4.50
CA VAL A 146 -0.82 -22.38 5.54
C VAL A 146 -0.47 -21.04 4.94
N GLY A 147 -1.50 -20.18 4.81
CA GLY A 147 -1.35 -18.85 4.24
C GLY A 147 -0.67 -17.87 5.19
N GLY A 148 0.38 -17.20 4.70
CA GLY A 148 1.09 -16.15 5.42
C GLY A 148 0.80 -14.75 4.90
N PHE A 149 -0.23 -14.58 4.09
CA PHE A 149 -0.54 -13.32 3.43
C PHE A 149 0.67 -12.72 2.70
N ASP A 150 1.36 -13.58 1.94
CA ASP A 150 2.43 -13.15 1.05
C ASP A 150 1.86 -12.62 -0.27
N PRO A 151 1.89 -11.30 -0.53
CA PRO A 151 1.29 -10.73 -1.73
C PRO A 151 2.10 -11.01 -3.00
N MET A 152 3.32 -11.55 -2.85
CA MET A 152 4.23 -11.87 -3.93
C MET A 152 4.21 -13.33 -4.34
N PHE A 153 3.55 -14.22 -3.56
CA PHE A 153 3.46 -15.65 -3.89
C PHE A 153 2.96 -15.84 -5.32
N ASN A 154 3.71 -16.56 -6.13
CA ASN A 154 3.52 -16.66 -7.56
C ASN A 154 3.49 -18.11 -8.08
N ASN A 155 3.48 -18.31 -9.42
CA ASN A 155 3.46 -19.65 -10.01
C ASN A 155 4.73 -20.46 -9.71
N ASP A 156 5.90 -19.84 -9.62
CA ASP A 156 7.14 -20.55 -9.32
C ASP A 156 7.13 -21.10 -7.90
N ASP A 157 6.59 -20.31 -6.95
CA ASP A 157 6.36 -20.75 -5.57
C ASP A 157 5.35 -21.90 -5.51
N MET A 158 4.29 -21.83 -6.32
CA MET A 158 3.29 -22.90 -6.39
C MET A 158 3.88 -24.18 -6.99
N HIS A 159 4.72 -24.07 -8.02
CA HIS A 159 5.45 -25.24 -8.57
C HIS A 159 6.40 -25.85 -7.53
N ALA A 160 7.04 -25.04 -6.68
CA ALA A 160 7.84 -25.57 -5.57
C ALA A 160 7.00 -26.40 -4.60
N PHE A 161 5.75 -26.00 -4.31
CA PHE A 161 4.83 -26.81 -3.48
C PHE A 161 4.51 -28.15 -4.14
N VAL A 162 4.20 -28.14 -5.44
CA VAL A 162 3.93 -29.38 -6.18
C VAL A 162 5.16 -30.28 -6.23
N ASN A 163 6.35 -29.70 -6.42
CA ASN A 163 7.61 -30.46 -6.43
C ASN A 163 7.90 -31.07 -5.06
N GLY A 164 7.68 -30.34 -3.95
CA GLY A 164 7.82 -30.88 -2.60
C GLY A 164 6.90 -32.09 -2.35
N LEU A 165 5.71 -32.12 -2.94
CA LEU A 165 4.83 -33.28 -2.89
C LEU A 165 5.34 -34.44 -3.78
N LYS A 166 5.92 -34.17 -4.96
CA LYS A 166 6.54 -35.16 -5.83
C LYS A 166 7.75 -35.82 -5.17
N GLU A 167 8.55 -35.06 -4.44
CA GLU A 167 9.72 -35.56 -3.72
C GLU A 167 9.35 -36.58 -2.61
N LEU A 168 8.08 -36.59 -2.19
CA LEU A 168 7.54 -37.61 -1.29
C LEU A 168 7.18 -38.91 -2.02
N GLU A 169 7.38 -38.99 -3.33
CA GLU A 169 7.06 -40.14 -4.19
C GLU A 169 5.62 -40.59 -4.12
N ILE A 170 4.67 -39.66 -3.86
CA ILE A 170 3.24 -39.93 -3.81
C ILE A 170 2.57 -39.67 -5.16
N ASP A 171 1.58 -40.49 -5.50
CA ASP A 171 0.66 -40.26 -6.61
C ASP A 171 -0.79 -40.08 -6.15
N THR A 172 -1.07 -40.32 -4.87
CA THR A 172 -2.41 -40.17 -4.30
C THR A 172 -2.36 -39.54 -2.90
N ILE A 173 -3.19 -38.55 -2.68
CA ILE A 173 -3.51 -37.99 -1.35
C ILE A 173 -4.90 -38.54 -0.98
N ALA A 174 -4.95 -39.51 -0.05
CA ALA A 174 -6.16 -40.16 0.41
C ALA A 174 -6.86 -39.36 1.54
N GLY A 175 -6.97 -38.05 1.35
CA GLY A 175 -7.52 -37.10 2.29
C GLY A 175 -7.83 -35.76 1.64
N TYR A 176 -8.03 -34.74 2.46
CA TYR A 176 -8.28 -33.37 2.03
C TYR A 176 -6.99 -32.57 1.85
N ILE A 177 -7.05 -31.55 0.99
CA ILE A 177 -6.15 -30.40 1.08
C ILE A 177 -6.87 -29.29 1.83
N PHE A 178 -6.30 -28.84 2.93
CA PHE A 178 -6.86 -27.78 3.76
C PHE A 178 -6.26 -26.42 3.38
N ALA A 179 -7.15 -25.44 3.17
CA ALA A 179 -6.79 -24.03 3.08
C ALA A 179 -6.77 -23.44 4.49
N ASP A 180 -5.59 -23.27 5.07
CA ASP A 180 -5.44 -22.65 6.40
C ASP A 180 -5.23 -21.14 6.23
N THR A 181 -6.31 -20.40 6.44
CA THR A 181 -6.34 -18.92 6.45
C THR A 181 -6.46 -18.36 7.87
N SER A 182 -6.16 -19.15 8.90
CA SER A 182 -6.34 -18.81 10.31
C SER A 182 -5.47 -17.64 10.80
N MET A 183 -4.52 -17.18 9.99
CA MET A 183 -3.72 -16.00 10.29
C MET A 183 -4.59 -14.76 10.52
N LYS A 184 -5.67 -14.59 9.75
CA LYS A 184 -6.53 -13.41 9.76
C LYS A 184 -8.01 -13.82 9.80
N ASP A 185 -8.85 -12.89 10.25
CA ASP A 185 -10.32 -13.00 10.16
C ASP A 185 -10.84 -13.18 8.72
N GLY A 186 -12.13 -13.43 8.58
CA GLY A 186 -12.76 -13.67 7.29
C GLY A 186 -13.06 -12.43 6.46
N ASP A 187 -12.77 -11.21 6.96
CA ASP A 187 -13.08 -9.97 6.27
C ASP A 187 -12.20 -9.83 5.01
N LYS A 188 -12.82 -9.84 3.84
CA LYS A 188 -12.13 -9.77 2.55
C LYS A 188 -11.86 -8.35 2.06
N TRP A 189 -12.41 -7.33 2.72
CA TRP A 189 -12.27 -5.91 2.38
C TRP A 189 -11.88 -5.09 3.60
N GLY A 190 -11.25 -3.93 3.35
CA GLY A 190 -10.92 -2.96 4.39
C GLY A 190 -12.13 -2.14 4.83
N GLU A 191 -12.09 -1.64 6.07
CA GLU A 191 -13.13 -0.77 6.63
C GLU A 191 -13.26 0.51 5.78
N GLY A 192 -14.48 0.78 5.27
CA GLY A 192 -14.76 2.00 4.51
C GLY A 192 -14.26 2.00 3.06
N TRP A 193 -13.96 0.83 2.49
CA TRP A 193 -13.72 0.69 1.07
C TRP A 193 -15.04 0.74 0.30
N CYS A 194 -15.04 1.43 -0.84
CA CYS A 194 -16.20 1.51 -1.70
C CYS A 194 -16.25 0.28 -2.61
N TRP A 195 -17.46 -0.19 -2.93
CA TRP A 195 -17.66 -1.39 -3.77
C TRP A 195 -17.20 -1.22 -5.22
N ASP A 196 -17.10 0.03 -5.68
CA ASP A 196 -16.68 0.45 -7.03
C ASP A 196 -15.18 0.81 -7.12
N ASP A 197 -14.45 0.71 -6.00
CA ASP A 197 -12.99 0.81 -6.01
C ASP A 197 -12.36 -0.48 -6.58
N ASP A 198 -11.13 -0.40 -7.09
CA ASP A 198 -10.31 -1.56 -7.45
C ASP A 198 -9.74 -2.21 -6.17
N ASN A 199 -10.63 -2.90 -5.45
CA ASN A 199 -10.33 -3.48 -4.16
C ASN A 199 -9.56 -4.80 -4.28
N PRO A 200 -8.39 -4.94 -3.69
CA PRO A 200 -7.75 -6.24 -3.56
C PRO A 200 -8.53 -7.14 -2.58
N THR A 201 -8.57 -8.44 -2.85
CA THR A 201 -9.13 -9.40 -1.89
C THR A 201 -8.13 -9.68 -0.77
N LEU A 202 -8.56 -9.47 0.48
CA LEU A 202 -7.73 -9.66 1.67
C LEU A 202 -7.85 -11.10 2.17
N THR A 203 -6.97 -11.97 1.71
CA THR A 203 -6.88 -13.36 2.16
C THR A 203 -5.43 -13.80 2.34
N PRO A 204 -5.12 -14.65 3.35
CA PRO A 204 -3.75 -15.15 3.57
C PRO A 204 -3.22 -16.06 2.47
N LEU A 205 -4.09 -16.71 1.67
CA LEU A 205 -3.71 -17.56 0.54
C LEU A 205 -4.01 -16.84 -0.77
N LEU A 206 -2.97 -16.30 -1.39
CA LEU A 206 -3.01 -15.61 -2.67
C LEU A 206 -2.05 -16.26 -3.67
N ILE A 207 -2.35 -16.15 -4.95
CA ILE A 207 -1.40 -16.40 -6.03
C ILE A 207 -1.43 -15.24 -7.01
N SER A 208 -0.26 -14.63 -7.26
CA SER A 208 -0.11 -13.45 -8.12
C SER A 208 -1.11 -12.34 -7.72
N GLY A 209 -1.32 -12.15 -6.41
CA GLY A 209 -2.21 -11.14 -5.84
C GLY A 209 -3.71 -11.44 -5.97
N LYS A 210 -4.10 -12.67 -6.34
CA LYS A 210 -5.52 -13.07 -6.54
C LYS A 210 -5.92 -14.23 -5.64
N ASP A 211 -7.18 -14.25 -5.22
CA ASP A 211 -7.83 -15.32 -4.42
C ASP A 211 -8.15 -16.53 -5.30
N ARG A 212 -7.12 -17.21 -5.81
CA ARG A 212 -7.19 -18.42 -6.66
C ARG A 212 -6.16 -19.48 -6.30
N PHE A 213 -5.65 -19.41 -5.08
CA PHE A 213 -4.57 -20.29 -4.64
C PHE A 213 -4.95 -21.77 -4.73
N MET A 214 -6.08 -22.14 -4.13
CA MET A 214 -6.50 -23.55 -4.06
C MET A 214 -6.89 -24.11 -5.43
N GLU A 215 -7.58 -23.33 -6.25
CA GLU A 215 -7.92 -23.72 -7.63
C GLU A 215 -6.66 -24.02 -8.44
N ARG A 216 -5.65 -23.13 -8.35
CA ARG A 216 -4.39 -23.29 -9.07
C ARG A 216 -3.59 -24.48 -8.57
N LEU A 217 -3.54 -24.70 -7.25
CA LEU A 217 -2.86 -25.84 -6.67
C LEU A 217 -3.49 -27.16 -7.15
N MET A 218 -4.81 -27.28 -7.07
CA MET A 218 -5.52 -28.50 -7.51
C MET A 218 -5.28 -28.80 -9.00
N HIS A 219 -5.29 -27.78 -9.84
CA HIS A 219 -4.98 -27.93 -11.27
C HIS A 219 -3.54 -28.44 -11.48
N LEU A 220 -2.54 -27.86 -10.81
CA LEU A 220 -1.15 -28.28 -10.95
C LEU A 220 -0.87 -29.68 -10.39
N LEU A 221 -1.58 -30.10 -9.34
CA LEU A 221 -1.49 -31.46 -8.81
C LEU A 221 -2.03 -32.47 -9.83
N GLN A 222 -3.15 -32.17 -10.48
CA GLN A 222 -3.70 -33.00 -11.55
C GLN A 222 -2.73 -33.09 -12.74
N GLU A 223 -2.15 -31.98 -13.18
CA GLU A 223 -1.12 -31.98 -14.25
C GLU A 223 0.12 -32.78 -13.83
N ALA A 224 0.44 -32.80 -12.56
CA ALA A 224 1.57 -33.53 -11.99
C ALA A 224 1.29 -35.03 -11.78
N GLY A 225 0.07 -35.52 -12.08
CA GLY A 225 -0.36 -36.89 -11.87
C GLY A 225 -0.65 -37.26 -10.40
N ILE A 226 -0.85 -36.25 -9.53
CA ILE A 226 -1.20 -36.45 -8.13
C ILE A 226 -2.71 -36.36 -7.96
N THR A 227 -3.36 -37.48 -7.58
CA THR A 227 -4.81 -37.54 -7.32
C THR A 227 -5.11 -37.10 -5.90
N VAL A 228 -6.10 -36.23 -5.71
CA VAL A 228 -6.63 -35.83 -4.39
C VAL A 228 -8.05 -36.40 -4.25
N THR A 229 -8.25 -37.37 -3.34
CA THR A 229 -9.49 -38.13 -3.29
C THR A 229 -10.69 -37.36 -2.72
N MET A 230 -10.43 -36.48 -1.75
CA MET A 230 -11.47 -35.73 -1.04
C MET A 230 -11.60 -34.28 -1.49
N GLY A 231 -10.74 -33.83 -2.42
CA GLY A 231 -10.70 -32.44 -2.86
C GLY A 231 -10.09 -31.50 -1.80
N TRP A 232 -10.52 -30.24 -1.79
CA TRP A 232 -10.03 -29.26 -0.81
C TRP A 232 -11.17 -28.63 0.01
N THR A 233 -10.84 -28.16 1.22
CA THR A 233 -11.75 -27.45 2.12
C THR A 233 -10.98 -26.48 3.01
N SER A 234 -11.69 -25.61 3.75
CA SER A 234 -11.06 -24.75 4.76
C SER A 234 -10.79 -25.54 6.06
N GLY A 235 -9.66 -25.25 6.69
CA GLY A 235 -9.32 -25.87 7.97
C GLY A 235 -7.96 -25.42 8.47
N THR A 236 -7.75 -25.48 9.78
CA THR A 236 -6.50 -25.06 10.43
C THR A 236 -5.52 -26.24 10.52
N LYS A 237 -4.26 -26.00 10.25
CA LYS A 237 -3.17 -26.95 10.40
C LYS A 237 -3.04 -27.43 11.86
N PRO A 238 -3.08 -28.75 12.13
CA PRO A 238 -2.84 -29.27 13.46
C PRO A 238 -1.37 -29.16 13.86
N TYR A 239 -1.11 -29.29 15.15
CA TYR A 239 0.24 -29.12 15.70
C TYR A 239 1.24 -30.19 15.19
N GLU A 240 0.79 -31.44 15.09
CA GLU A 240 1.59 -32.59 14.68
C GLU A 240 1.91 -32.65 13.18
N ALA A 241 1.38 -31.73 12.38
CA ALA A 241 1.67 -31.67 10.94
C ALA A 241 3.16 -31.42 10.69
N VAL A 242 3.70 -32.14 9.69
CA VAL A 242 5.10 -32.06 9.26
C VAL A 242 5.19 -31.16 8.03
N GLN A 243 6.13 -30.20 8.04
CA GLN A 243 6.35 -29.30 6.92
C GLN A 243 6.93 -30.02 5.72
N ILE A 244 6.37 -29.79 4.54
CA ILE A 244 6.86 -30.30 3.25
C ILE A 244 7.71 -29.22 2.58
N GLU A 245 7.14 -28.02 2.42
CA GLU A 245 7.76 -26.92 1.66
C GLU A 245 7.38 -25.58 2.29
N SER A 246 8.18 -24.56 2.01
CA SER A 246 7.93 -23.21 2.49
C SER A 246 8.52 -22.19 1.53
N ARG A 247 7.72 -21.24 1.13
CA ARG A 247 8.13 -20.12 0.29
C ARG A 247 7.97 -18.81 1.06
N PHE A 248 8.84 -17.86 0.78
CA PHE A 248 8.79 -16.57 1.45
C PHE A 248 9.32 -15.44 0.56
N HIS A 249 8.83 -14.24 0.82
CA HIS A 249 9.39 -12.99 0.31
C HIS A 249 9.76 -12.08 1.47
N THR A 250 10.85 -11.33 1.29
CA THR A 250 11.37 -10.45 2.35
C THR A 250 10.54 -9.18 2.47
N ILE A 251 10.60 -8.54 3.65
CA ILE A 251 9.94 -7.25 3.87
C ILE A 251 10.42 -6.19 2.86
N ASP A 252 11.69 -6.22 2.44
CA ASP A 252 12.23 -5.29 1.44
C ASP A 252 11.58 -5.47 0.06
N GLN A 253 11.40 -6.72 -0.38
CA GLN A 253 10.72 -7.01 -1.65
C GLN A 253 9.28 -6.50 -1.62
N VAL A 254 8.57 -6.70 -0.50
CA VAL A 254 7.20 -6.20 -0.30
C VAL A 254 7.18 -4.67 -0.24
N LEU A 255 8.09 -4.02 0.50
CA LEU A 255 8.23 -2.58 0.59
C LEU A 255 8.45 -1.93 -0.77
N MET A 256 9.34 -2.49 -1.60
CA MET A 256 9.62 -1.95 -2.93
C MET A 256 8.34 -1.80 -3.78
N ARG A 257 7.54 -2.86 -3.86
CA ARG A 257 6.26 -2.83 -4.61
C ARG A 257 5.21 -1.94 -3.93
N MET A 258 5.12 -2.02 -2.61
CA MET A 258 4.20 -1.21 -1.81
C MET A 258 4.43 0.29 -2.01
N MET A 259 5.69 0.72 -2.01
CA MET A 259 6.03 2.14 -2.02
C MET A 259 6.20 2.69 -3.44
N LYS A 260 6.97 2.02 -4.31
CA LYS A 260 7.24 2.46 -5.68
C LYS A 260 5.98 2.47 -6.55
N ASP A 261 5.19 1.37 -6.49
CA ASP A 261 3.97 1.22 -7.30
C ASP A 261 2.72 1.69 -6.55
N SER A 262 2.86 2.09 -5.28
CA SER A 262 1.74 2.44 -4.41
C SER A 262 0.71 1.31 -4.23
N ASN A 263 1.13 0.05 -4.27
CA ASN A 263 0.25 -1.11 -4.30
C ASN A 263 -0.50 -1.30 -2.97
N ASN A 264 -1.85 -1.34 -3.03
CA ASN A 264 -2.71 -1.43 -1.86
C ASN A 264 -2.66 -2.82 -1.21
N LEU A 265 -2.67 -3.90 -2.01
CA LEU A 265 -2.61 -5.27 -1.48
C LEU A 265 -1.36 -5.50 -0.62
N TYR A 266 -0.20 -4.98 -1.07
CA TYR A 266 1.06 -5.12 -0.36
C TYR A 266 1.04 -4.36 0.99
N ALA A 267 0.37 -3.21 1.02
CA ALA A 267 0.17 -2.45 2.25
C ALA A 267 -0.76 -3.16 3.23
N GLU A 268 -1.85 -3.75 2.73
CA GLU A 268 -2.76 -4.51 3.58
C GLU A 268 -2.13 -5.81 4.07
N ALA A 269 -1.37 -6.51 3.22
CA ALA A 269 -0.60 -7.67 3.67
C ALA A 269 0.33 -7.30 4.82
N MET A 270 1.06 -6.19 4.71
CA MET A 270 1.93 -5.68 5.79
C MET A 270 1.14 -5.28 7.05
N PHE A 271 -0.02 -4.66 6.87
CA PHE A 271 -0.92 -4.28 7.96
C PHE A 271 -1.42 -5.51 8.73
N TYR A 272 -1.77 -6.60 8.03
CA TYR A 272 -2.17 -7.84 8.70
C TYR A 272 -0.99 -8.63 9.28
N GLN A 273 0.26 -8.42 8.83
CA GLN A 273 1.42 -8.91 9.57
C GLN A 273 1.56 -8.20 10.93
N LEU A 274 1.32 -6.89 10.97
CA LEU A 274 1.22 -6.17 12.25
C LEU A 274 0.13 -6.75 13.14
N ALA A 275 -1.06 -7.02 12.58
CA ALA A 275 -2.15 -7.64 13.32
C ALA A 275 -1.73 -8.99 13.93
N SER A 276 -1.12 -9.86 13.12
CA SER A 276 -0.65 -11.18 13.56
C SER A 276 0.43 -11.08 14.66
N SER A 277 1.27 -10.04 14.63
CA SER A 277 2.30 -9.80 15.66
C SER A 277 1.73 -9.48 17.05
N ALA A 278 0.44 -9.16 17.16
CA ALA A 278 -0.25 -8.97 18.44
C ALA A 278 -0.58 -10.31 19.15
N GLY A 279 -0.30 -11.46 18.50
CA GLY A 279 -0.42 -12.80 19.10
C GLY A 279 -1.83 -13.40 19.07
N ARG A 280 -2.80 -12.75 18.44
CA ARG A 280 -4.16 -13.28 18.26
C ARG A 280 -4.29 -14.08 16.97
N ARG A 281 -5.08 -15.15 16.99
CA ARG A 281 -5.48 -15.92 15.81
C ARG A 281 -6.96 -16.29 15.90
N PRO A 282 -7.76 -15.96 14.89
CA PRO A 282 -7.42 -15.08 13.75
C PRO A 282 -7.15 -13.65 14.21
N SER A 283 -6.22 -12.97 13.56
CA SER A 283 -5.96 -11.56 13.76
C SER A 283 -6.89 -10.69 12.92
N SER A 284 -7.09 -9.44 13.32
CA SER A 284 -8.03 -8.50 12.71
C SER A 284 -7.39 -7.14 12.43
N ALA A 285 -8.04 -6.33 11.58
CA ALA A 285 -7.65 -4.94 11.37
C ALA A 285 -7.55 -4.13 12.68
N LYS A 286 -8.38 -4.47 13.69
CA LYS A 286 -8.33 -3.87 15.03
C LYS A 286 -6.98 -4.13 15.72
N ASP A 287 -6.43 -5.33 15.58
CA ASP A 287 -5.15 -5.70 16.18
C ASP A 287 -4.00 -4.92 15.51
N ALA A 288 -4.01 -4.78 14.18
CA ALA A 288 -3.05 -3.94 13.45
C ALA A 288 -3.11 -2.48 13.91
N ARG A 289 -4.31 -1.90 14.02
CA ARG A 289 -4.52 -0.55 14.53
C ARG A 289 -3.97 -0.37 15.94
N THR A 290 -4.08 -1.40 16.78
CA THR A 290 -3.50 -1.36 18.14
C THR A 290 -1.98 -1.26 18.09
N VAL A 291 -1.31 -1.99 17.21
CA VAL A 291 0.15 -1.90 17.06
C VAL A 291 0.58 -0.52 16.54
N ILE A 292 -0.14 0.04 15.54
CA ILE A 292 0.15 1.41 15.05
C ILE A 292 -0.05 2.44 16.17
N LYS A 293 -1.12 2.33 16.97
CA LYS A 293 -1.38 3.22 18.12
C LYS A 293 -0.28 3.14 19.17
N GLN A 294 0.32 1.97 19.38
CA GLN A 294 1.47 1.83 20.30
C GLN A 294 2.67 2.63 19.80
N LEU A 295 2.96 2.62 18.49
CA LEU A 295 4.04 3.44 17.94
C LEU A 295 3.70 4.94 18.03
N ILE A 296 2.47 5.36 17.74
CA ILE A 296 2.04 6.77 17.93
C ILE A 296 2.28 7.22 19.37
N THR A 297 1.96 6.37 20.36
CA THR A 297 2.23 6.65 21.77
C THR A 297 3.74 6.74 22.08
N LYS A 298 4.54 5.84 21.50
CA LYS A 298 6.02 5.87 21.60
C LYS A 298 6.60 7.18 21.03
N LEU A 299 5.97 7.74 19.99
CA LEU A 299 6.29 9.06 19.43
C LEU A 299 5.77 10.24 20.29
N ARG A 300 5.25 9.99 21.47
CA ARG A 300 4.68 10.97 22.40
C ARG A 300 3.50 11.76 21.82
N LYS A 301 2.73 11.14 20.90
CA LYS A 301 1.48 11.67 20.37
C LYS A 301 0.30 10.90 20.98
N ASP A 302 -0.84 11.56 21.09
CA ASP A 302 -2.08 10.92 21.54
C ASP A 302 -2.71 10.11 20.39
N PRO A 303 -2.74 8.77 20.47
CA PRO A 303 -3.25 7.93 19.37
C PRO A 303 -4.77 8.08 19.14
N ASN A 304 -5.51 8.66 20.09
CA ASN A 304 -6.95 8.84 19.98
C ASN A 304 -7.33 10.07 19.13
N LYS A 305 -6.35 10.92 18.84
CA LYS A 305 -6.54 12.06 17.92
C LYS A 305 -6.58 11.66 16.45
N TYR A 306 -6.21 10.42 16.11
CA TYR A 306 -6.11 9.96 14.73
C TYR A 306 -7.05 8.79 14.49
N LYS A 307 -7.54 8.66 13.26
CA LYS A 307 -8.32 7.49 12.84
C LYS A 307 -7.55 6.72 11.77
N ILE A 308 -7.19 5.49 12.08
CA ILE A 308 -6.57 4.53 11.17
C ILE A 308 -7.63 3.49 10.84
N ALA A 309 -8.00 3.38 9.58
CA ALA A 309 -8.98 2.39 9.12
C ALA A 309 -8.30 1.17 8.48
N ASP A 310 -7.34 1.43 7.58
CA ASP A 310 -6.60 0.41 6.83
C ASP A 310 -5.09 0.70 6.79
N GLY A 311 -4.33 -0.17 6.15
CA GLY A 311 -2.88 -0.01 5.99
C GLY A 311 -2.46 0.73 4.74
N SER A 312 -3.32 0.80 3.73
CA SER A 312 -3.01 1.34 2.40
C SER A 312 -3.34 2.82 2.23
N GLY A 313 -4.29 3.33 3.01
CA GLY A 313 -4.87 4.65 2.82
C GLY A 313 -5.96 4.72 1.75
N LEU A 314 -6.46 3.57 1.28
CA LEU A 314 -7.59 3.50 0.35
C LEU A 314 -8.89 3.97 1.02
N SER A 315 -9.07 3.60 2.30
CA SER A 315 -10.24 3.99 3.08
C SER A 315 -10.35 5.50 3.26
N LEU A 316 -11.52 6.05 2.96
CA LEU A 316 -11.87 7.44 3.25
C LEU A 316 -12.03 7.72 4.75
N TYR A 317 -11.96 6.69 5.59
CA TYR A 317 -12.06 6.82 7.05
C TYR A 317 -10.72 7.00 7.75
N ASN A 318 -9.60 7.00 7.01
CA ASN A 318 -8.32 7.40 7.57
C ASN A 318 -8.26 8.91 7.78
N TYR A 319 -7.87 9.34 8.99
CA TYR A 319 -7.61 10.73 9.32
C TYR A 319 -6.32 10.85 10.11
N VAL A 320 -5.33 11.49 9.50
CA VAL A 320 -4.03 11.82 10.11
C VAL A 320 -3.67 13.28 9.85
N SER A 321 -2.59 13.76 10.44
CA SER A 321 -2.09 15.10 10.23
C SER A 321 -0.72 15.08 9.56
N ALA A 322 -0.32 16.18 8.91
CA ALA A 322 1.01 16.34 8.37
C ALA A 322 2.08 16.26 9.48
N GLU A 323 1.77 16.77 10.69
CA GLU A 323 2.63 16.62 11.86
C GLU A 323 2.89 15.15 12.18
N LEU A 324 1.85 14.31 12.19
CA LEU A 324 2.02 12.89 12.48
C LEU A 324 2.93 12.20 11.46
N GLU A 325 2.73 12.44 10.16
CA GLU A 325 3.58 11.86 9.12
C GLU A 325 5.05 12.31 9.26
N VAL A 326 5.31 13.59 9.56
CA VAL A 326 6.66 14.10 9.83
C VAL A 326 7.27 13.43 11.06
N GLU A 327 6.52 13.21 12.14
CA GLU A 327 7.04 12.51 13.32
C GLU A 327 7.41 11.05 13.02
N PHE A 328 6.65 10.36 12.19
CA PHE A 328 7.02 9.02 11.71
C PHE A 328 8.29 9.05 10.86
N LEU A 329 8.42 10.01 9.95
CA LEU A 329 9.62 10.18 9.12
C LEU A 329 10.87 10.50 9.96
N LYS A 330 10.77 11.41 10.94
CA LYS A 330 11.83 11.71 11.92
C LYS A 330 12.25 10.45 12.67
N TYR A 331 11.26 9.70 13.16
CA TYR A 331 11.51 8.45 13.87
C TYR A 331 12.25 7.42 13.00
N ALA A 332 11.83 7.26 11.76
CA ALA A 332 12.47 6.36 10.81
C ALA A 332 13.93 6.76 10.55
N TYR A 333 14.19 8.04 10.31
CA TYR A 333 15.55 8.54 10.07
C TYR A 333 16.48 8.31 11.28
N ASN A 334 15.99 8.59 12.49
CA ASN A 334 16.75 8.41 13.73
C ASN A 334 16.97 6.93 14.09
N ASN A 335 16.27 6.00 13.43
CA ASN A 335 16.46 4.57 13.57
C ASN A 335 17.06 3.97 12.29
N LYS A 336 18.40 3.81 12.28
CA LYS A 336 19.12 3.30 11.11
C LYS A 336 18.62 1.93 10.63
N ASN A 337 18.09 1.09 11.53
CA ASN A 337 17.49 -0.20 11.18
C ASN A 337 16.16 -0.07 10.43
N ILE A 338 15.47 1.07 10.56
CA ILE A 338 14.27 1.37 9.79
C ILE A 338 14.64 2.12 8.51
N PHE A 339 15.47 3.17 8.62
CA PHE A 339 15.76 4.07 7.52
C PHE A 339 16.41 3.36 6.32
N ARG A 340 17.35 2.45 6.57
CA ARG A 340 18.06 1.69 5.51
C ARG A 340 17.12 0.82 4.65
N HIS A 341 15.95 0.44 5.15
CA HIS A 341 14.93 -0.31 4.41
C HIS A 341 13.89 0.62 3.79
N LEU A 342 13.51 1.70 4.51
CA LEU A 342 12.47 2.63 4.08
C LEU A 342 12.93 3.50 2.91
N ASP A 343 14.07 4.21 3.04
CA ASP A 343 14.49 5.21 2.06
C ASP A 343 14.67 4.66 0.64
N PRO A 344 15.34 3.50 0.41
CA PRO A 344 15.45 2.91 -0.93
C PRO A 344 14.09 2.50 -1.53
N SER A 345 13.08 2.23 -0.69
CA SER A 345 11.76 1.84 -1.14
C SER A 345 10.89 3.03 -1.60
N LEU A 346 11.23 4.26 -1.20
CA LEU A 346 10.50 5.46 -1.60
C LEU A 346 10.69 5.77 -3.09
N PRO A 347 9.63 6.20 -3.82
CA PRO A 347 9.79 6.78 -5.14
C PRO A 347 10.80 7.93 -5.15
N SER A 348 11.68 7.96 -6.15
CA SER A 348 12.66 9.02 -6.36
C SER A 348 12.23 9.96 -7.49
N ALA A 349 12.22 11.24 -7.22
CA ALA A 349 11.76 12.28 -8.15
C ALA A 349 12.51 12.23 -9.49
N GLY A 350 11.77 12.22 -10.61
CA GLY A 350 12.30 12.16 -11.97
C GLY A 350 13.02 10.86 -12.34
N VAL A 351 12.98 9.81 -11.48
CA VAL A 351 13.70 8.55 -11.66
C VAL A 351 12.77 7.35 -11.73
N ASP A 352 12.02 7.09 -10.66
CA ASP A 352 11.23 5.86 -10.57
C ASP A 352 9.88 6.02 -9.84
N GLY A 353 9.14 4.91 -9.80
CA GLY A 353 7.88 4.81 -9.11
C GLY A 353 6.87 5.89 -9.52
N THR A 354 6.02 6.28 -8.59
CA THR A 354 4.98 7.31 -8.82
C THR A 354 5.54 8.73 -9.00
N LEU A 355 6.83 8.94 -8.78
CA LEU A 355 7.52 10.22 -9.01
C LEU A 355 8.34 10.26 -10.32
N LYS A 356 8.36 9.18 -11.12
CA LYS A 356 9.18 9.10 -12.35
C LYS A 356 9.00 10.27 -13.29
N LYS A 357 7.78 10.81 -13.41
CA LYS A 357 7.44 11.94 -14.30
C LYS A 357 7.24 13.25 -13.55
N ARG A 358 7.60 13.33 -12.26
CA ARG A 358 7.45 14.52 -11.42
C ARG A 358 8.81 15.06 -10.98
N MET A 359 8.90 16.38 -10.77
CA MET A 359 10.09 17.02 -10.17
C MET A 359 11.40 16.64 -10.90
N GLN A 360 11.42 16.82 -12.22
CA GLN A 360 12.57 16.50 -13.09
C GLN A 360 13.62 17.62 -13.13
N GLY A 361 13.40 18.71 -12.38
CA GLY A 361 14.28 19.87 -12.32
C GLY A 361 15.63 19.56 -11.65
N GLN A 362 16.60 20.44 -11.89
CA GLN A 362 18.01 20.30 -11.47
C GLN A 362 18.16 19.98 -9.97
N TYR A 363 17.39 20.60 -9.10
CA TYR A 363 17.52 20.47 -7.64
C TYR A 363 16.68 19.36 -7.03
N THR A 364 15.61 18.94 -7.72
CA THR A 364 14.64 17.97 -7.20
C THR A 364 14.86 16.55 -7.71
N ARG A 365 15.35 16.40 -8.96
CA ARG A 365 15.59 15.09 -9.56
C ARG A 365 16.60 14.28 -8.74
N SER A 366 16.26 13.03 -8.44
CA SER A 366 17.06 12.10 -7.61
C SER A 366 17.31 12.59 -6.18
N ASN A 367 16.77 13.75 -5.79
CA ASN A 367 16.96 14.34 -4.47
C ASN A 367 15.72 14.18 -3.59
N VAL A 368 14.52 14.26 -4.16
CA VAL A 368 13.27 14.07 -3.40
C VAL A 368 12.93 12.59 -3.40
N HIS A 369 12.92 11.97 -2.22
CA HIS A 369 12.47 10.60 -1.99
C HIS A 369 11.17 10.65 -1.21
N ALA A 370 10.03 10.40 -1.85
CA ALA A 370 8.75 10.62 -1.20
C ALA A 370 7.64 9.68 -1.67
N LYS A 371 6.74 9.34 -0.75
CA LYS A 371 5.51 8.62 -1.04
C LYS A 371 4.43 9.58 -1.49
N THR A 372 3.77 9.27 -2.59
CA THR A 372 2.59 9.96 -3.09
C THR A 372 1.31 9.36 -2.53
N GLY A 373 0.28 10.17 -2.39
CA GLY A 373 -1.09 9.72 -2.13
C GLY A 373 -2.07 10.39 -3.08
N THR A 374 -3.05 9.62 -3.59
CA THR A 374 -4.08 10.13 -4.50
C THR A 374 -5.37 9.37 -4.27
N LEU A 375 -6.46 10.11 -3.99
CA LEU A 375 -7.85 9.70 -4.09
C LEU A 375 -8.62 10.82 -4.76
N THR A 376 -9.88 10.62 -5.13
CA THR A 376 -10.71 11.69 -5.69
C THR A 376 -10.75 12.89 -4.76
N GLY A 377 -10.30 14.05 -5.24
CA GLY A 377 -10.24 15.29 -4.47
C GLY A 377 -9.14 15.35 -3.40
N ILE A 378 -8.21 14.39 -3.38
CA ILE A 378 -7.12 14.30 -2.38
C ILE A 378 -5.80 14.06 -3.10
N SER A 379 -4.78 14.84 -2.72
CA SER A 379 -3.40 14.64 -3.16
C SER A 379 -2.46 14.84 -1.98
N SER A 380 -1.56 13.91 -1.73
CA SER A 380 -0.58 13.98 -0.65
C SER A 380 0.82 13.62 -1.13
N LEU A 381 1.83 14.12 -0.42
CA LEU A 381 3.24 13.83 -0.65
C LEU A 381 3.98 13.96 0.68
N ALA A 382 4.71 12.91 1.08
CA ALA A 382 5.52 12.95 2.30
C ALA A 382 6.80 12.14 2.13
N GLY A 383 7.91 12.64 2.64
CA GLY A 383 9.23 12.02 2.49
C GLY A 383 10.37 12.93 2.87
N TYR A 384 11.48 12.79 2.15
CA TYR A 384 12.76 13.46 2.43
C TYR A 384 13.30 14.19 1.22
N CYS A 385 14.12 15.22 1.47
CA CYS A 385 14.96 15.87 0.47
C CYS A 385 16.17 16.53 1.13
N THR A 386 17.19 16.86 0.33
CA THR A 386 18.35 17.65 0.76
C THR A 386 18.23 19.06 0.19
N ALA A 387 18.33 20.06 1.03
CA ALA A 387 18.40 21.46 0.63
C ALA A 387 19.76 21.81 0.01
N SER A 388 19.84 22.90 -0.76
CA SER A 388 21.08 23.32 -1.43
C SER A 388 22.25 23.64 -0.48
N ASN A 389 21.95 23.96 0.77
CA ASN A 389 22.96 24.18 1.84
C ASN A 389 23.42 22.89 2.54
N GLY A 390 22.94 21.71 2.08
CA GLY A 390 23.29 20.41 2.63
C GLY A 390 22.42 19.93 3.80
N HIS A 391 21.46 20.73 4.25
CA HIS A 391 20.53 20.29 5.30
C HIS A 391 19.61 19.20 4.78
N PHE A 392 19.44 18.13 5.56
CA PHE A 392 18.52 17.03 5.27
C PHE A 392 17.16 17.29 5.91
N LEU A 393 16.12 17.26 5.09
CA LEU A 393 14.77 17.67 5.47
C LEU A 393 13.82 16.48 5.37
N CYS A 394 12.80 16.46 6.23
CA CYS A 394 11.60 15.67 5.99
C CYS A 394 10.36 16.56 5.93
N PHE A 395 9.38 16.14 5.15
CA PHE A 395 8.16 16.92 4.94
C PHE A 395 6.94 16.05 4.74
N ALA A 396 5.77 16.61 5.03
CA ALA A 396 4.48 16.05 4.68
C ALA A 396 3.53 17.16 4.20
N ILE A 397 2.79 16.89 3.12
CA ILE A 397 1.82 17.78 2.49
C ILE A 397 0.57 16.97 2.17
N ILE A 398 -0.56 17.35 2.76
CA ILE A 398 -1.85 16.68 2.52
C ILE A 398 -2.83 17.74 2.00
N ASN A 399 -3.20 17.64 0.72
CA ASN A 399 -4.22 18.49 0.09
C ASN A 399 -5.54 17.74 0.02
N GLN A 400 -6.65 18.41 0.36
CA GLN A 400 -8.00 17.85 0.32
C GLN A 400 -9.01 18.87 -0.22
N GLY A 401 -10.10 18.41 -0.82
CA GLY A 401 -11.13 19.27 -1.43
C GLY A 401 -10.71 19.81 -2.80
N LEU A 402 -9.86 19.08 -3.51
CA LEU A 402 -9.40 19.45 -4.86
C LEU A 402 -10.43 19.04 -5.91
N ILE A 403 -10.78 19.96 -6.81
CA ILE A 403 -11.55 19.61 -8.02
C ILE A 403 -10.68 18.78 -8.96
N HIS A 404 -9.40 19.18 -9.12
CA HIS A 404 -8.41 18.47 -9.92
C HIS A 404 -7.17 18.14 -9.08
N ASN A 405 -6.86 16.87 -8.96
CA ASN A 405 -5.66 16.41 -8.21
C ASN A 405 -4.34 16.94 -8.80
N SER A 406 -4.33 17.32 -10.09
CA SER A 406 -3.17 17.96 -10.75
C SER A 406 -2.75 19.24 -10.04
N ASN A 407 -3.68 20.04 -9.51
CA ASN A 407 -3.38 21.29 -8.79
C ASN A 407 -2.63 20.98 -7.47
N GLY A 408 -3.06 19.97 -6.73
CA GLY A 408 -2.34 19.52 -5.54
C GLY A 408 -0.93 19.02 -5.87
N ARG A 409 -0.78 18.24 -6.96
CA ARG A 409 0.54 17.78 -7.41
C ARG A 409 1.46 18.94 -7.82
N ALA A 410 0.93 19.92 -8.55
CA ALA A 410 1.70 21.11 -8.95
C ALA A 410 2.17 21.91 -7.72
N PHE A 411 1.29 22.12 -6.73
CA PHE A 411 1.63 22.75 -5.47
C PHE A 411 2.76 21.99 -4.74
N GLN A 412 2.64 20.67 -4.59
CA GLN A 412 3.65 19.83 -3.96
C GLN A 412 5.02 19.90 -4.67
N ASN A 413 5.00 19.91 -6.02
CA ASN A 413 6.24 20.07 -6.80
C ASN A 413 6.93 21.41 -6.52
N LYS A 414 6.16 22.52 -6.44
CA LYS A 414 6.69 23.83 -6.10
C LYS A 414 7.25 23.88 -4.69
N VAL A 415 6.58 23.26 -3.70
CA VAL A 415 7.13 23.14 -2.35
C VAL A 415 8.49 22.43 -2.38
N CYS A 416 8.60 21.28 -3.06
CA CYS A 416 9.88 20.57 -3.15
C CYS A 416 10.95 21.37 -3.91
N GLU A 417 10.58 22.11 -4.97
CA GLU A 417 11.51 23.04 -5.66
C GLU A 417 12.05 24.11 -4.71
N ILE A 418 11.19 24.74 -3.92
CA ILE A 418 11.58 25.74 -2.91
C ILE A 418 12.54 25.12 -1.88
N LEU A 419 12.24 23.92 -1.37
CA LEU A 419 13.04 23.27 -0.35
C LEU A 419 14.43 22.88 -0.86
N CYS A 420 14.54 22.46 -2.12
CA CYS A 420 15.79 21.92 -2.70
C CYS A 420 16.67 22.99 -3.37
N ALA A 421 16.09 24.05 -3.91
CA ALA A 421 16.84 25.13 -4.60
C ALA A 421 17.63 26.01 -3.61
N PRO A 422 18.59 26.81 -4.07
CA PRO A 422 19.31 27.82 -3.28
C PRO A 422 18.41 28.83 -2.58
#